data_90d914598ceb34e24fecf888aa450b7d
#
_entry.id   90d914598ceb34e24fecf888aa450b7d
#
_cell.length_a   1.000
_cell.length_b   1.000
_cell.length_c   1.000
_cell.angle_alpha   90.00
_cell.angle_beta   90.00
_cell.angle_gamma   90.00
#
_symmetry.space_group_name_H-M   'P 1'
#
loop_
_entity.id
_entity.type
_entity.pdbx_description
1 polymer ?
#
loop_
_entity_poly.entity_id
_entity_poly.type
_entity_poly.pdbx_seq_one_letter_code
_entity_poly.pdbx_strand_id
1 'polypeptide(L)'
;MSSVPWWRRFYATAVFYPTLAWNYLLGRVLKTRRWWDFVDTNVIVGARPFPRDVSNLNEAGVRAVVNTCEEYAGPIVEYDQFGIDQLHIPTTDFTHPRLEDVRIAVDFIQSYVSENKTVYVHCKAGRARSATVVMCWLIQYRGMTAEQAQQALLKARPHVNPHLYRRPVVTQFVQSLGDDASDHSPAASTAVTVEPHR
;
A
#
# COMPACT_ATOMS: atom_id res chain seq x y z
N MET A 1 -8.18 -19.47 9.23
CA MET A 1 -8.55 -18.03 9.10
C MET A 1 -8.85 -17.50 10.50
N SER A 2 -7.92 -16.82 11.15
CA SER A 2 -8.18 -16.21 12.47
C SER A 2 -9.01 -14.95 12.25
N SER A 3 -10.31 -15.04 12.48
CA SER A 3 -11.20 -13.88 12.45
C SER A 3 -10.77 -12.88 13.54
N VAL A 4 -10.60 -11.62 13.15
CA VAL A 4 -10.33 -10.55 14.12
C VAL A 4 -11.45 -10.54 15.16
N PRO A 5 -11.17 -10.65 16.47
CA PRO A 5 -12.18 -10.69 17.51
C PRO A 5 -13.12 -9.48 17.45
N TRP A 6 -14.41 -9.69 17.68
CA TRP A 6 -15.45 -8.65 17.59
C TRP A 6 -15.15 -7.41 18.45
N TRP A 7 -14.56 -7.56 19.64
CA TRP A 7 -14.19 -6.47 20.53
C TRP A 7 -13.09 -5.57 19.94
N ARG A 8 -12.18 -6.12 19.14
CA ARG A 8 -11.16 -5.33 18.40
C ARG A 8 -11.80 -4.47 17.31
N ARG A 9 -12.80 -5.00 16.62
CA ARG A 9 -13.59 -4.23 15.64
C ARG A 9 -14.37 -3.12 16.35
N PHE A 10 -15.04 -3.43 17.46
CA PHE A 10 -15.74 -2.43 18.25
C PHE A 10 -14.80 -1.33 18.75
N TYR A 11 -13.66 -1.70 19.33
CA TYR A 11 -12.65 -0.73 19.77
C TYR A 11 -12.13 0.11 18.59
N ALA A 12 -11.79 -0.49 17.46
CA ALA A 12 -11.34 0.21 16.26
C ALA A 12 -12.37 1.25 15.78
N THR A 13 -13.66 0.89 15.78
CA THR A 13 -14.75 1.80 15.40
C THR A 13 -14.93 2.92 16.43
N ALA A 14 -14.92 2.62 17.73
CA ALA A 14 -15.09 3.61 18.79
C ALA A 14 -13.95 4.67 18.82
N VAL A 15 -12.71 4.23 18.52
CA VAL A 15 -11.54 5.14 18.50
C VAL A 15 -11.33 5.79 17.13
N PHE A 16 -12.08 5.35 16.10
CA PHE A 16 -11.91 5.82 14.74
C PHE A 16 -12.14 7.33 14.63
N TYR A 17 -13.29 7.81 15.05
CA TYR A 17 -13.64 9.24 14.94
C TYR A 17 -12.77 10.16 15.80
N PRO A 18 -12.50 9.88 17.08
CA PRO A 18 -11.58 10.69 17.87
C PRO A 18 -10.17 10.78 17.28
N THR A 19 -9.62 9.65 16.83
CA THR A 19 -8.28 9.65 16.21
C THR A 19 -8.26 10.28 14.82
N LEU A 20 -9.35 10.19 14.08
CA LEU A 20 -9.53 10.94 12.83
C LEU A 20 -9.59 12.43 13.08
N ALA A 21 -10.38 12.88 14.08
CA ALA A 21 -10.47 14.30 14.48
C ALA A 21 -9.10 14.84 14.89
N TRP A 22 -8.32 14.06 15.64
CA TRP A 22 -6.94 14.41 15.99
C TRP A 22 -6.03 14.54 14.76
N ASN A 23 -6.09 13.60 13.82
CA ASN A 23 -5.34 13.71 12.57
C ASN A 23 -5.78 14.92 11.74
N TYR A 24 -7.08 15.19 11.70
CA TYR A 24 -7.62 16.36 11.00
C TYR A 24 -7.09 17.67 11.64
N LEU A 25 -7.11 17.76 12.96
CA LEU A 25 -6.56 18.91 13.69
C LEU A 25 -5.08 19.12 13.35
N LEU A 26 -4.25 18.08 13.42
CA LEU A 26 -2.82 18.17 13.13
C LEU A 26 -2.53 18.47 11.65
N GLY A 27 -3.28 17.88 10.74
CA GLY A 27 -3.00 17.99 9.30
C GLY A 27 -3.66 19.18 8.61
N ARG A 28 -4.89 19.51 8.98
CA ARG A 28 -5.70 20.52 8.29
C ARG A 28 -5.79 21.85 9.03
N VAL A 29 -5.80 21.83 10.35
CA VAL A 29 -5.92 23.06 11.18
C VAL A 29 -4.54 23.56 11.58
N LEU A 30 -3.74 22.74 12.24
CA LEU A 30 -2.40 23.13 12.69
C LEU A 30 -1.34 23.03 11.58
N LYS A 31 -1.64 22.36 10.46
CA LYS A 31 -0.74 22.15 9.31
C LYS A 31 0.64 21.61 9.69
N THR A 32 0.75 20.94 10.84
CA THR A 32 1.98 20.31 11.32
C THR A 32 2.32 19.03 10.57
N ARG A 33 1.35 18.46 9.80
CA ARG A 33 1.53 17.24 8.99
C ARG A 33 0.82 17.42 7.66
N ARG A 34 1.46 16.99 6.58
CA ARG A 34 0.79 16.91 5.28
C ARG A 34 -0.25 15.79 5.29
N TRP A 35 -1.33 15.97 4.53
CA TRP A 35 -2.42 14.99 4.44
C TRP A 35 -1.99 13.77 3.63
N TRP A 36 -1.14 13.99 2.63
CA TRP A 36 -0.49 12.97 1.82
C TRP A 36 0.92 13.42 1.41
N ASP A 37 1.76 12.47 1.01
CA ASP A 37 3.11 12.67 0.53
C ASP A 37 3.43 11.73 -0.61
N PHE A 38 4.17 12.21 -1.62
CA PHE A 38 4.75 11.36 -2.64
C PHE A 38 5.88 10.54 -2.02
N VAL A 39 5.85 9.23 -2.27
CA VAL A 39 6.90 8.29 -1.86
C VAL A 39 7.78 7.93 -3.05
N ASP A 40 7.18 7.94 -4.23
CA ASP A 40 7.80 7.75 -5.53
C ASP A 40 7.14 8.73 -6.52
N THR A 41 7.66 8.86 -7.74
CA THR A 41 7.14 9.78 -8.77
C THR A 41 5.62 9.61 -8.98
N ASN A 42 5.14 8.37 -8.98
CA ASN A 42 3.75 8.02 -9.27
C ASN A 42 3.03 7.31 -8.10
N VAL A 43 3.61 7.32 -6.89
CA VAL A 43 2.97 6.69 -5.74
C VAL A 43 2.90 7.67 -4.57
N ILE A 44 1.67 7.89 -4.11
CA ILE A 44 1.35 8.75 -2.97
C ILE A 44 0.85 7.89 -1.81
N VAL A 45 1.32 8.17 -0.60
CA VAL A 45 0.76 7.61 0.63
C VAL A 45 0.09 8.69 1.47
N GLY A 46 -1.12 8.42 1.96
CA GLY A 46 -1.86 9.46 2.67
C GLY A 46 -2.92 8.98 3.65
N ALA A 47 -3.55 9.98 4.28
CA ALA A 47 -4.73 9.81 5.10
C ALA A 47 -5.99 9.63 4.23
N ARG A 48 -7.11 9.23 4.83
CA ARG A 48 -8.37 9.07 4.09
C ARG A 48 -8.74 10.38 3.38
N PRO A 49 -9.05 10.37 2.10
CA PRO A 49 -9.50 11.57 1.40
C PRO A 49 -10.95 11.89 1.75
N PHE A 50 -11.29 13.16 1.71
CA PHE A 50 -12.68 13.62 1.74
C PHE A 50 -13.14 13.93 0.31
N PRO A 51 -14.46 14.01 0.03
CA PRO A 51 -14.99 14.39 -1.27
C PRO A 51 -14.27 15.59 -1.90
N ARG A 52 -14.09 16.65 -1.14
CA ARG A 52 -13.40 17.88 -1.56
C ARG A 52 -11.91 17.71 -1.91
N ASP A 53 -11.28 16.60 -1.53
CA ASP A 53 -9.87 16.34 -1.80
C ASP A 53 -9.64 15.69 -3.17
N VAL A 54 -10.71 15.13 -3.76
CA VAL A 54 -10.61 14.33 -4.99
C VAL A 54 -10.17 15.19 -6.19
N SER A 55 -10.64 16.42 -6.31
CA SER A 55 -10.16 17.36 -7.32
C SER A 55 -8.65 17.55 -7.25
N ASN A 56 -8.12 17.82 -6.04
CA ASN A 56 -6.67 18.00 -5.85
C ASN A 56 -5.86 16.72 -6.15
N LEU A 57 -6.43 15.54 -5.84
CA LEU A 57 -5.82 14.25 -6.18
C LEU A 57 -5.79 14.06 -7.71
N ASN A 58 -6.89 14.40 -8.40
CA ASN A 58 -6.94 14.35 -9.86
C ASN A 58 -5.92 15.30 -10.50
N GLU A 59 -5.78 16.53 -9.97
CA GLU A 59 -4.76 17.51 -10.41
C GLU A 59 -3.34 17.02 -10.17
N ALA A 60 -3.11 16.23 -9.10
CA ALA A 60 -1.84 15.56 -8.84
C ALA A 60 -1.59 14.32 -9.73
N GLY A 61 -2.45 14.08 -10.71
CA GLY A 61 -2.32 12.98 -11.66
C GLY A 61 -2.85 11.64 -11.18
N VAL A 62 -3.54 11.58 -10.03
CA VAL A 62 -4.11 10.34 -9.50
C VAL A 62 -5.17 9.81 -10.45
N ARG A 63 -5.05 8.52 -10.80
CA ARG A 63 -6.01 7.77 -11.64
C ARG A 63 -6.45 6.48 -10.96
N ALA A 64 -5.79 6.10 -9.88
CA ALA A 64 -6.19 4.95 -9.09
C ALA A 64 -5.99 5.19 -7.60
N VAL A 65 -6.79 4.52 -6.78
CA VAL A 65 -6.75 4.59 -5.31
C VAL A 65 -6.73 3.18 -4.74
N VAL A 66 -5.84 2.93 -3.79
CA VAL A 66 -5.91 1.75 -2.92
C VAL A 66 -6.41 2.18 -1.55
N ASN A 67 -7.63 1.77 -1.22
CA ASN A 67 -8.25 2.04 0.06
C ASN A 67 -8.07 0.85 1.01
N THR A 68 -7.32 1.04 2.10
CA THR A 68 -7.10 -0.01 3.10
C THR A 68 -7.98 0.14 4.35
N CYS A 69 -8.95 1.04 4.35
CA CYS A 69 -9.86 1.24 5.48
C CYS A 69 -11.02 0.25 5.43
N GLU A 70 -11.25 -0.56 6.46
CA GLU A 70 -12.49 -1.31 6.65
C GLU A 70 -13.66 -0.36 6.97
N GLU A 71 -13.35 0.75 7.65
CA GLU A 71 -14.33 1.68 8.21
C GLU A 71 -14.78 2.79 7.24
N TYR A 72 -14.26 2.78 6.01
CA TYR A 72 -14.50 3.85 5.05
C TYR A 72 -14.45 3.36 3.61
N ALA A 73 -15.58 3.48 2.92
CA ALA A 73 -15.70 3.01 1.52
C ALA A 73 -14.97 3.91 0.50
N GLY A 74 -14.68 5.16 0.84
CA GLY A 74 -14.14 6.17 -0.09
C GLY A 74 -15.21 7.13 -0.61
N PRO A 75 -14.83 8.24 -1.22
CA PRO A 75 -15.72 9.18 -1.91
C PRO A 75 -15.98 8.68 -3.34
N ILE A 76 -16.74 7.59 -3.46
CA ILE A 76 -16.94 6.85 -4.72
C ILE A 76 -17.56 7.74 -5.80
N VAL A 77 -18.54 8.57 -5.44
CA VAL A 77 -19.22 9.45 -6.41
C VAL A 77 -18.22 10.41 -7.06
N GLU A 78 -17.33 10.98 -6.26
CA GLU A 78 -16.29 11.89 -6.75
C GLU A 78 -15.22 11.14 -7.54
N TYR A 79 -14.86 9.91 -7.16
CA TYR A 79 -13.95 9.08 -7.94
C TYR A 79 -14.50 8.81 -9.33
N ASP A 80 -15.78 8.41 -9.42
CA ASP A 80 -16.45 8.17 -10.70
C ASP A 80 -16.46 9.42 -11.59
N GLN A 81 -16.72 10.60 -11.00
CA GLN A 81 -16.71 11.88 -11.73
C GLN A 81 -15.36 12.22 -12.36
N PHE A 82 -14.27 11.82 -11.75
CA PHE A 82 -12.90 12.08 -12.22
C PHE A 82 -12.25 10.89 -12.92
N GLY A 83 -12.97 9.78 -13.12
CA GLY A 83 -12.42 8.56 -13.71
C GLY A 83 -11.27 7.97 -12.91
N ILE A 84 -11.40 7.97 -11.59
CA ILE A 84 -10.42 7.41 -10.65
C ILE A 84 -10.91 6.03 -10.19
N ASP A 85 -10.17 4.99 -10.51
CA ASP A 85 -10.50 3.63 -10.10
C ASP A 85 -10.14 3.38 -8.63
N GLN A 86 -10.92 2.58 -7.92
CA GLN A 86 -10.60 2.21 -6.54
C GLN A 86 -10.49 0.69 -6.36
N LEU A 87 -9.35 0.24 -5.82
CA LEU A 87 -9.21 -1.07 -5.19
C LEU A 87 -9.46 -0.93 -3.68
N HIS A 88 -10.45 -1.63 -3.15
CA HIS A 88 -10.73 -1.64 -1.72
C HIS A 88 -10.27 -2.96 -1.09
N ILE A 89 -9.29 -2.91 -0.19
CA ILE A 89 -8.76 -4.04 0.60
C ILE A 89 -9.03 -3.80 2.09
N PRO A 90 -10.25 -4.05 2.57
CA PRO A 90 -10.67 -3.66 3.91
C PRO A 90 -9.81 -4.32 4.98
N THR A 91 -9.11 -3.49 5.73
CA THR A 91 -8.22 -3.90 6.81
C THR A 91 -8.63 -3.23 8.11
N THR A 92 -8.88 -4.00 9.16
CA THR A 92 -9.25 -3.48 10.48
C THR A 92 -8.13 -2.59 11.03
N ASP A 93 -8.47 -1.46 11.66
CA ASP A 93 -7.48 -0.57 12.24
C ASP A 93 -6.64 -1.29 13.32
N PHE A 94 -5.38 -0.86 13.49
CA PHE A 94 -4.36 -1.48 14.34
C PHE A 94 -3.94 -2.91 13.94
N THR A 95 -4.35 -3.39 12.75
CA THR A 95 -3.87 -4.63 12.16
C THR A 95 -3.03 -4.34 10.90
N HIS A 96 -2.65 -5.37 10.18
CA HIS A 96 -2.03 -5.25 8.86
C HIS A 96 -2.90 -5.95 7.80
N PRO A 97 -2.83 -5.57 6.53
CA PRO A 97 -3.50 -6.28 5.45
C PRO A 97 -3.05 -7.75 5.38
N ARG A 98 -3.88 -8.61 4.83
CA ARG A 98 -3.51 -10.00 4.54
C ARG A 98 -2.50 -10.04 3.39
N LEU A 99 -1.67 -11.08 3.33
CA LEU A 99 -0.66 -11.23 2.28
C LEU A 99 -1.28 -11.20 0.86
N GLU A 100 -2.37 -11.92 0.66
CA GLU A 100 -3.09 -11.95 -0.62
C GLU A 100 -3.58 -10.56 -1.04
N ASP A 101 -4.16 -9.81 -0.11
CA ASP A 101 -4.63 -8.45 -0.35
C ASP A 101 -3.45 -7.50 -0.67
N VAL A 102 -2.30 -7.70 -0.02
CA VAL A 102 -1.08 -6.94 -0.32
C VAL A 102 -0.58 -7.24 -1.73
N ARG A 103 -0.52 -8.50 -2.14
CA ARG A 103 -0.11 -8.90 -3.50
C ARG A 103 -1.00 -8.25 -4.56
N ILE A 104 -2.33 -8.39 -4.41
CA ILE A 104 -3.31 -7.77 -5.32
C ILE A 104 -3.10 -6.24 -5.38
N ALA A 105 -2.91 -5.60 -4.24
CA ALA A 105 -2.72 -4.14 -4.20
C ALA A 105 -1.40 -3.70 -4.82
N VAL A 106 -0.33 -4.45 -4.62
CA VAL A 106 1.00 -4.17 -5.19
C VAL A 106 0.97 -4.28 -6.72
N ASP A 107 0.32 -5.31 -7.27
CA ASP A 107 0.14 -5.48 -8.70
C ASP A 107 -0.79 -4.41 -9.29
N PHE A 108 -1.86 -4.06 -8.59
CA PHE A 108 -2.75 -2.96 -8.96
C PHE A 108 -2.00 -1.61 -9.01
N ILE A 109 -1.16 -1.31 -8.02
CA ILE A 109 -0.33 -0.10 -8.06
C ILE A 109 0.58 -0.12 -9.30
N GLN A 110 1.25 -1.24 -9.55
CA GLN A 110 2.19 -1.34 -10.65
C GLN A 110 1.51 -1.22 -12.02
N SER A 111 0.31 -1.75 -12.20
CA SER A 111 -0.41 -1.62 -13.48
C SER A 111 -0.62 -0.17 -13.89
N TYR A 112 -0.97 0.72 -12.95
CA TYR A 112 -1.13 2.15 -13.21
C TYR A 112 0.22 2.88 -13.34
N VAL A 113 1.18 2.55 -12.48
CA VAL A 113 2.51 3.17 -12.52
C VAL A 113 3.23 2.87 -13.84
N SER A 114 3.07 1.67 -14.39
CA SER A 114 3.65 1.30 -15.70
C SER A 114 3.07 2.13 -16.86
N GLU A 115 1.87 2.67 -16.72
CA GLU A 115 1.23 3.59 -17.66
C GLU A 115 1.51 5.08 -17.32
N ASN A 116 2.48 5.34 -16.44
CA ASN A 116 2.81 6.69 -15.95
C ASN A 116 1.64 7.42 -15.26
N LYS A 117 0.72 6.67 -14.65
CA LYS A 117 -0.41 7.18 -13.88
C LYS A 117 -0.08 7.14 -12.39
N THR A 118 -0.54 8.14 -11.64
CA THR A 118 -0.30 8.22 -10.19
C THR A 118 -1.35 7.40 -9.43
N VAL A 119 -0.89 6.68 -8.40
CA VAL A 119 -1.73 5.91 -7.48
C VAL A 119 -1.69 6.52 -6.08
N TYR A 120 -2.86 6.69 -5.49
CA TYR A 120 -3.00 7.14 -4.11
C TYR A 120 -3.34 5.97 -3.18
N VAL A 121 -2.46 5.66 -2.23
CA VAL A 121 -2.65 4.57 -1.27
C VAL A 121 -2.96 5.14 0.10
N HIS A 122 -4.16 4.86 0.64
CA HIS A 122 -4.57 5.47 1.89
C HIS A 122 -5.12 4.48 2.91
N CYS A 123 -5.02 4.88 4.17
CA CYS A 123 -5.79 4.38 5.29
C CYS A 123 -6.39 5.57 6.06
N LYS A 124 -6.75 5.40 7.32
CA LYS A 124 -7.25 6.51 8.16
C LYS A 124 -6.28 7.69 8.26
N ALA A 125 -5.00 7.42 8.52
CA ALA A 125 -3.97 8.44 8.79
C ALA A 125 -2.74 8.37 7.87
N GLY A 126 -2.66 7.39 6.97
CA GLY A 126 -1.50 7.19 6.10
C GLY A 126 -0.22 6.83 6.86
N ARG A 127 -0.32 6.04 7.93
CA ARG A 127 0.80 5.75 8.82
C ARG A 127 1.21 4.28 8.88
N ALA A 128 0.26 3.37 8.70
CA ALA A 128 0.50 1.95 8.96
C ALA A 128 -0.05 1.04 7.86
N ARG A 129 -1.37 0.90 7.72
CA ARG A 129 -2.02 -0.03 6.77
C ARG A 129 -1.59 0.25 5.33
N SER A 130 -1.83 1.46 4.85
CA SER A 130 -1.44 1.91 3.50
C SER A 130 0.08 1.93 3.30
N ALA A 131 0.84 2.37 4.31
CA ALA A 131 2.29 2.39 4.22
C ALA A 131 2.91 0.96 4.16
N THR A 132 2.23 -0.06 4.70
CA THR A 132 2.65 -1.46 4.54
C THR A 132 2.52 -1.91 3.09
N VAL A 133 1.43 -1.56 2.41
CA VAL A 133 1.23 -1.87 0.98
C VAL A 133 2.29 -1.19 0.13
N VAL A 134 2.52 0.12 0.34
CA VAL A 134 3.54 0.87 -0.41
C VAL A 134 4.94 0.34 -0.14
N MET A 135 5.25 -0.10 1.10
CA MET A 135 6.51 -0.77 1.42
C MET A 135 6.72 -2.02 0.57
N CYS A 136 5.73 -2.89 0.47
CA CYS A 136 5.81 -4.11 -0.33
C CYS A 136 5.97 -3.79 -1.83
N TRP A 137 5.30 -2.75 -2.33
CA TRP A 137 5.49 -2.29 -3.70
C TRP A 137 6.93 -1.78 -3.94
N LEU A 138 7.51 -0.99 -3.03
CA LEU A 138 8.91 -0.55 -3.11
C LEU A 138 9.88 -1.74 -3.12
N ILE A 139 9.61 -2.77 -2.32
CA ILE A 139 10.43 -3.98 -2.29
C ILE A 139 10.39 -4.69 -3.65
N GLN A 140 9.20 -4.96 -4.18
CA GLN A 140 9.04 -5.74 -5.41
C GLN A 140 9.46 -4.97 -6.66
N TYR A 141 9.04 -3.72 -6.80
CA TYR A 141 9.17 -2.97 -8.06
C TYR A 141 10.27 -1.90 -8.05
N ARG A 142 10.88 -1.62 -6.91
CA ARG A 142 12.07 -0.76 -6.81
C ARG A 142 13.30 -1.50 -6.30
N GLY A 143 13.20 -2.82 -6.07
CA GLY A 143 14.31 -3.67 -5.65
C GLY A 143 14.88 -3.30 -4.27
N MET A 144 14.09 -2.63 -3.43
CA MET A 144 14.54 -2.21 -2.12
C MET A 144 14.49 -3.37 -1.11
N THR A 145 15.43 -3.40 -0.15
CA THR A 145 15.23 -4.23 1.05
C THR A 145 14.10 -3.64 1.91
N ALA A 146 13.58 -4.41 2.85
CA ALA A 146 12.53 -3.93 3.76
C ALA A 146 12.99 -2.70 4.59
N GLU A 147 14.27 -2.67 4.98
CA GLU A 147 14.88 -1.55 5.69
C GLU A 147 15.03 -0.31 4.80
N GLN A 148 15.44 -0.49 3.55
CA GLN A 148 15.55 0.62 2.59
C GLN A 148 14.16 1.22 2.28
N ALA A 149 13.14 0.39 2.07
CA ALA A 149 11.76 0.82 1.89
C ALA A 149 11.21 1.56 3.11
N GLN A 150 11.57 1.10 4.34
CA GLN A 150 11.24 1.81 5.58
C GLN A 150 11.86 3.21 5.63
N GLN A 151 13.12 3.35 5.26
CA GLN A 151 13.81 4.64 5.25
C GLN A 151 13.23 5.57 4.18
N ALA A 152 12.91 5.07 2.99
CA ALA A 152 12.25 5.83 1.94
C ALA A 152 10.90 6.38 2.41
N LEU A 153 10.08 5.54 3.05
CA LEU A 153 8.80 5.94 3.63
C LEU A 153 8.95 7.00 4.72
N LEU A 154 9.90 6.83 5.64
CA LEU A 154 10.14 7.81 6.72
C LEU A 154 10.67 9.14 6.18
N LYS A 155 11.50 9.11 5.15
CA LYS A 155 12.00 10.33 4.47
C LYS A 155 10.86 11.11 3.80
N ALA A 156 9.95 10.42 3.11
CA ALA A 156 8.82 11.04 2.45
C ALA A 156 7.75 11.51 3.46
N ARG A 157 7.48 10.69 4.49
CA ARG A 157 6.41 10.89 5.46
C ARG A 157 6.87 10.55 6.89
N PRO A 158 7.46 11.51 7.64
CA PRO A 158 8.14 11.26 8.92
C PRO A 158 7.29 10.63 10.02
N HIS A 159 5.97 10.69 9.93
CA HIS A 159 5.07 10.12 10.92
C HIS A 159 4.53 8.72 10.55
N VAL A 160 5.08 8.08 9.52
CA VAL A 160 4.85 6.66 9.25
C VAL A 160 5.34 5.82 10.44
N ASN A 161 4.70 4.69 10.68
CA ASN A 161 5.14 3.75 11.71
C ASN A 161 6.60 3.32 11.43
N PRO A 162 7.54 3.51 12.36
CA PRO A 162 8.97 3.24 12.12
C PRO A 162 9.34 1.76 12.11
N HIS A 163 8.39 0.86 12.34
CA HIS A 163 8.63 -0.58 12.47
C HIS A 163 7.79 -1.42 11.47
N LEU A 164 7.43 -0.86 10.30
CA LEU A 164 6.66 -1.59 9.29
C LEU A 164 7.43 -2.80 8.75
N TYR A 165 8.74 -2.66 8.54
CA TYR A 165 9.64 -3.71 8.05
C TYR A 165 9.65 -4.98 8.92
N ARG A 166 9.23 -4.89 10.20
CA ARG A 166 9.12 -6.03 11.13
C ARG A 166 7.75 -6.70 11.12
N ARG A 167 6.81 -6.22 10.31
CA ARG A 167 5.47 -6.82 10.27
C ARG A 167 5.52 -8.19 9.65
N PRO A 168 4.80 -9.18 10.23
CA PRO A 168 4.77 -10.55 9.69
C PRO A 168 4.40 -10.59 8.20
N VAL A 169 3.45 -9.78 7.76
CA VAL A 169 3.03 -9.71 6.36
C VAL A 169 4.16 -9.23 5.43
N VAL A 170 5.04 -8.33 5.87
CA VAL A 170 6.18 -7.87 5.08
C VAL A 170 7.21 -8.99 4.94
N THR A 171 7.52 -9.70 6.04
CA THR A 171 8.40 -10.88 6.00
C THR A 171 7.86 -11.97 5.08
N GLN A 172 6.57 -12.30 5.20
CA GLN A 172 5.89 -13.27 4.34
C GLN A 172 5.91 -12.85 2.87
N PHE A 173 5.71 -11.55 2.60
CA PHE A 173 5.76 -11.00 1.25
C PHE A 173 7.16 -11.16 0.63
N VAL A 174 8.22 -10.81 1.36
CA VAL A 174 9.59 -10.97 0.88
C VAL A 174 9.92 -12.45 0.62
N GLN A 175 9.53 -13.35 1.52
CA GLN A 175 9.74 -14.79 1.33
C GLN A 175 9.04 -15.29 0.06
N SER A 176 7.79 -14.89 -0.16
CA SER A 176 7.04 -15.32 -1.33
C SER A 176 7.64 -14.84 -2.67
N LEU A 177 8.30 -13.69 -2.70
CA LEU A 177 9.03 -13.24 -3.90
C LEU A 177 10.23 -14.13 -4.21
N GLY A 178 10.90 -14.67 -3.17
CA GLY A 178 12.01 -15.62 -3.34
C GLY A 178 11.53 -16.98 -3.89
N ASP A 179 10.39 -17.46 -3.41
CA ASP A 179 9.79 -18.72 -3.85
C ASP A 179 9.33 -18.62 -5.30
N ASP A 180 8.66 -17.54 -5.70
CA ASP A 180 8.21 -17.29 -7.07
C ASP A 180 9.40 -17.19 -8.04
N ALA A 181 10.55 -16.64 -7.62
CA ALA A 181 11.77 -16.56 -8.42
C ALA A 181 12.44 -17.93 -8.61
N SER A 182 12.36 -18.82 -7.63
CA SER A 182 12.93 -20.18 -7.70
C SER A 182 12.13 -21.11 -8.61
N ASP A 183 10.83 -20.94 -8.69
CA ASP A 183 9.93 -21.79 -9.51
C ASP A 183 10.00 -21.42 -11.00
N HIS A 184 10.49 -20.22 -11.35
CA HIS A 184 10.67 -19.74 -12.73
C HIS A 184 12.12 -19.88 -13.24
N SER A 185 13.01 -20.57 -12.51
CA SER A 185 14.36 -20.88 -13.01
C SER A 185 14.25 -22.00 -14.05
N PRO A 186 14.63 -21.80 -15.34
CA PRO A 186 14.57 -22.88 -16.34
C PRO A 186 15.52 -23.97 -15.91
N ALA A 187 14.98 -25.20 -15.79
CA ALA A 187 15.75 -26.40 -15.55
C ALA A 187 16.95 -26.44 -16.51
N ALA A 188 18.13 -26.57 -15.95
CA ALA A 188 19.37 -26.65 -16.70
C ALA A 188 19.21 -27.69 -17.82
N SER A 189 19.34 -27.23 -19.06
CA SER A 189 19.36 -28.03 -20.26
C SER A 189 20.41 -29.14 -20.11
N THR A 190 19.96 -30.37 -19.98
CA THR A 190 20.81 -31.55 -20.03
C THR A 190 21.49 -31.57 -21.40
N ALA A 191 22.78 -31.29 -21.43
CA ALA A 191 23.61 -31.41 -22.63
C ALA A 191 23.56 -32.86 -23.10
N VAL A 192 22.87 -33.10 -24.21
CA VAL A 192 22.94 -34.37 -24.93
C VAL A 192 24.31 -34.45 -25.63
N THR A 193 25.19 -35.27 -25.07
CA THR A 193 26.47 -35.61 -25.69
C THR A 193 26.19 -36.52 -26.89
N VAL A 194 26.35 -35.99 -28.09
CA VAL A 194 26.33 -36.79 -29.31
C VAL A 194 27.72 -37.43 -29.50
N GLU A 195 27.84 -38.74 -29.33
CA GLU A 195 29.03 -39.49 -29.71
C GLU A 195 29.13 -39.62 -31.24
N PRO A 196 30.31 -39.45 -31.83
CA PRO A 196 30.48 -39.65 -33.27
C PRO A 196 30.67 -41.11 -33.56
N HIS A 197 29.80 -41.70 -34.38
CA HIS A 197 30.02 -43.01 -35.00
C HIS A 197 31.15 -42.91 -36.01
N ARG A 198 32.13 -43.84 -35.86
CA ARG A 198 33.12 -44.26 -36.92
C ARG A 198 32.49 -45.23 -37.86
#